data_5db2590cdcb050ac4f7fa9da233c0acb
#
_entry.id   5db2590cdcb050ac4f7fa9da233c0acb
#
_cell.length_a   1.000
_cell.length_b   1.000
_cell.length_c   1.000
_cell.angle_alpha   90.00
_cell.angle_beta   90.00
_cell.angle_gamma   90.00
#
_symmetry.space_group_name_H-M   'P 1'
#
loop_
_entity.id
_entity.type
_entity.pdbx_description
1 polymer ?
#
loop_
_entity_poly.entity_id
_entity_poly.type
_entity_poly.pdbx_seq_one_letter_code
_entity_poly.pdbx_strand_id
1 'polypeptide(L)'
;VAVSSGLKNRSQLAERCRETELLMENRFYGLDSHIFMAEYDVECADDVQLDDNTLIKQIQQDVRTKDMLSLSEHVDRLFHNYRQNVGFSQIYVKFVFSSLLKVLYEAIPGKNDRDLNEEMEVLYRTADIDEIRRIIEKNIQLLEQETQTDSGNIHREVEEVKRYINTHYGEEISIEMLAERVFLAPSYLSTI
;
A
#
# COMPACT_ATOMS: atom_id res chain seq x y z
N VAL A 1 9.76 -22.04 16.95
CA VAL A 1 10.23 -22.28 18.34
C VAL A 1 11.16 -21.15 18.72
N ALA A 2 10.96 -20.52 19.91
CA ALA A 2 11.89 -19.53 20.46
C ALA A 2 12.71 -20.17 21.57
N VAL A 3 14.00 -19.84 21.59
CA VAL A 3 14.96 -20.37 22.56
C VAL A 3 15.66 -19.19 23.22
N SER A 4 15.42 -19.02 24.54
CA SER A 4 16.10 -17.98 25.32
C SER A 4 17.58 -18.29 25.50
N SER A 5 18.34 -17.30 25.88
CA SER A 5 19.68 -17.48 26.41
C SER A 5 19.66 -18.32 27.71
N GLY A 6 20.80 -18.95 28.04
CA GLY A 6 20.90 -19.90 29.16
C GLY A 6 20.47 -19.35 30.51
N LEU A 7 19.72 -20.13 31.29
CA LEU A 7 19.20 -19.79 32.64
C LEU A 7 20.29 -20.07 33.69
N LYS A 8 20.81 -19.05 34.32
CA LYS A 8 21.81 -19.17 35.39
C LYS A 8 21.17 -19.21 36.76
N ASN A 9 20.02 -18.57 36.94
CA ASN A 9 19.34 -18.39 38.24
C ASN A 9 17.81 -18.34 38.07
N ARG A 10 17.05 -18.81 39.09
CA ARG A 10 15.58 -18.75 39.07
C ARG A 10 15.02 -17.32 38.98
N SER A 11 15.76 -16.32 39.50
CA SER A 11 15.38 -14.91 39.40
C SER A 11 15.32 -14.38 37.96
N GLN A 12 16.01 -15.04 37.04
CA GLN A 12 16.05 -14.65 35.62
C GLN A 12 14.90 -15.25 34.81
N LEU A 13 14.04 -16.10 35.40
CA LEU A 13 12.98 -16.80 34.65
C LEU A 13 12.03 -15.83 33.95
N ALA A 14 11.57 -14.78 34.61
CA ALA A 14 10.65 -13.80 34.06
C ALA A 14 11.28 -13.02 32.88
N GLU A 15 12.56 -12.72 32.96
CA GLU A 15 13.33 -12.06 31.92
C GLU A 15 13.46 -12.95 30.70
N ARG A 16 13.79 -14.24 30.88
CA ARG A 16 13.90 -15.21 29.79
C ARG A 16 12.56 -15.53 29.12
N CYS A 17 11.47 -15.51 29.88
CA CYS A 17 10.13 -15.61 29.29
C CYS A 17 9.84 -14.42 28.38
N ARG A 18 10.12 -13.20 28.82
CA ARG A 18 9.95 -12.02 27.95
C ARG A 18 10.83 -12.07 26.70
N GLU A 19 12.08 -12.50 26.84
CA GLU A 19 13.01 -12.70 25.73
C GLU A 19 12.42 -13.68 24.69
N THR A 20 11.87 -14.82 25.11
CA THR A 20 11.23 -15.76 24.20
C THR A 20 9.95 -15.21 23.56
N GLU A 21 9.17 -14.43 24.29
CA GLU A 21 7.98 -13.75 23.75
C GLU A 21 8.38 -12.77 22.64
N LEU A 22 9.39 -11.93 22.85
CA LEU A 22 9.92 -11.00 21.84
C LEU A 22 10.47 -11.75 20.61
N LEU A 23 11.22 -12.84 20.83
CA LEU A 23 11.71 -13.67 19.73
C LEU A 23 10.58 -14.30 18.91
N MET A 24 9.45 -14.64 19.53
CA MET A 24 8.28 -15.16 18.82
C MET A 24 7.59 -14.11 17.95
N GLU A 25 7.74 -12.82 18.28
CA GLU A 25 7.24 -11.73 17.42
C GLU A 25 7.93 -11.71 16.06
N ASN A 26 9.19 -12.17 15.98
CA ASN A 26 9.94 -12.25 14.72
C ASN A 26 9.30 -13.20 13.70
N ARG A 27 8.43 -14.11 14.15
CA ARG A 27 7.62 -14.96 13.26
C ARG A 27 6.76 -14.13 12.30
N PHE A 28 6.31 -12.98 12.73
CA PHE A 28 5.51 -12.07 11.92
C PHE A 28 6.22 -11.66 10.63
N TYR A 29 7.54 -11.56 10.64
CA TYR A 29 8.34 -11.10 9.51
C TYR A 29 8.64 -12.20 8.46
N GLY A 30 8.10 -13.41 8.66
CA GLY A 30 8.23 -14.49 7.68
C GLY A 30 9.67 -14.97 7.48
N LEU A 31 10.50 -14.88 8.53
CA LEU A 31 11.85 -15.45 8.48
C LEU A 31 11.72 -16.96 8.28
N ASP A 32 12.42 -17.52 7.30
CA ASP A 32 12.40 -18.95 6.94
C ASP A 32 12.85 -19.88 8.07
N SER A 33 13.39 -19.32 9.16
CA SER A 33 13.79 -20.08 10.34
C SER A 33 12.59 -20.34 11.25
N HIS A 34 12.32 -21.60 11.51
CA HIS A 34 11.34 -22.01 12.52
C HIS A 34 11.90 -21.97 13.95
N ILE A 35 13.17 -21.58 14.14
CA ILE A 35 13.88 -21.53 15.41
C ILE A 35 14.49 -20.14 15.57
N PHE A 36 14.06 -19.40 16.57
CA PHE A 36 14.58 -18.09 16.95
C PHE A 36 15.42 -18.26 18.21
N MET A 37 16.69 -17.88 18.18
CA MET A 37 17.63 -18.03 19.30
C MET A 37 18.10 -16.65 19.78
N ALA A 38 18.12 -16.43 21.08
CA ALA A 38 18.61 -15.20 21.70
C ALA A 38 20.10 -14.97 21.57
N GLU A 39 20.89 -16.04 21.32
CA GLU A 39 22.36 -15.94 21.18
C GLU A 39 22.80 -15.47 19.78
N TYR A 40 21.93 -15.55 18.79
CA TYR A 40 22.10 -14.85 17.52
C TYR A 40 21.44 -13.48 17.69
N ASP A 41 22.15 -12.55 18.35
CA ASP A 41 21.89 -11.14 18.19
C ASP A 41 21.90 -10.89 16.67
N VAL A 42 20.71 -10.80 16.09
CA VAL A 42 20.53 -9.93 14.96
C VAL A 42 21.00 -8.59 15.52
N GLU A 43 22.20 -8.17 15.14
CA GLU A 43 22.67 -6.82 15.40
C GLU A 43 21.45 -5.97 15.08
N CYS A 44 20.77 -5.50 16.12
CA CYS A 44 19.78 -4.45 15.96
C CYS A 44 20.59 -3.37 15.28
N ALA A 45 20.38 -3.20 14.00
CA ALA A 45 21.10 -2.22 13.22
C ALA A 45 20.88 -0.91 13.95
N ASP A 46 21.93 -0.46 14.62
CA ASP A 46 21.97 0.81 15.33
C ASP A 46 21.40 1.84 14.34
N ASP A 47 20.27 2.48 14.71
CA ASP A 47 19.72 3.67 14.08
C ASP A 47 19.69 3.68 12.53
N VAL A 48 19.24 2.63 11.88
CA VAL A 48 18.63 2.80 10.58
C VAL A 48 17.31 3.52 10.85
N GLN A 49 17.37 4.84 10.94
CA GLN A 49 16.19 5.68 10.74
C GLN A 49 15.70 5.34 9.33
N LEU A 50 14.88 4.30 9.23
CA LEU A 50 14.09 4.07 8.05
C LEU A 50 13.31 5.36 7.85
N ASP A 51 13.61 6.04 6.74
CA ASP A 51 12.85 7.24 6.38
C ASP A 51 11.47 6.82 5.85
N ASP A 52 10.75 6.07 6.71
CA ASP A 52 9.38 5.60 6.45
C ASP A 52 8.48 6.77 6.08
N ASN A 53 8.71 7.92 6.69
CA ASN A 53 7.90 9.11 6.43
C ASN A 53 8.07 9.63 5.00
N THR A 54 9.28 9.60 4.46
CA THR A 54 9.51 10.01 3.07
C THR A 54 8.92 8.99 2.10
N LEU A 55 9.12 7.70 2.37
CA LEU A 55 8.58 6.63 1.53
C LEU A 55 7.05 6.62 1.53
N ILE A 56 6.42 6.79 2.70
CA ILE A 56 4.95 6.90 2.81
C ILE A 56 4.43 8.11 2.04
N LYS A 57 5.12 9.26 2.10
CA LYS A 57 4.73 10.44 1.31
C LYS A 57 4.86 10.21 -0.19
N GLN A 58 5.90 9.49 -0.63
CA GLN A 58 6.06 9.10 -2.04
C GLN A 58 4.89 8.21 -2.47
N ILE A 59 4.57 7.18 -1.70
CA ILE A 59 3.41 6.31 -1.96
C ILE A 59 2.10 7.10 -2.04
N GLN A 60 1.88 8.05 -1.12
CA GLN A 60 0.70 8.91 -1.16
C GLN A 60 0.66 9.78 -2.43
N GLN A 61 1.81 10.26 -2.88
CA GLN A 61 1.91 11.03 -4.12
C GLN A 61 1.63 10.14 -5.34
N ASP A 62 2.20 8.93 -5.40
CA ASP A 62 1.98 7.98 -6.48
C ASP A 62 0.49 7.61 -6.64
N VAL A 63 -0.20 7.39 -5.51
CA VAL A 63 -1.65 7.16 -5.50
C VAL A 63 -2.41 8.35 -6.08
N ARG A 64 -2.03 9.59 -5.72
CA ARG A 64 -2.67 10.82 -6.22
C ARG A 64 -2.43 11.04 -7.71
N THR A 65 -1.22 10.75 -8.18
CA THR A 65 -0.84 10.90 -9.60
C THR A 65 -1.24 9.71 -10.45
N LYS A 66 -1.79 8.66 -9.82
CA LYS A 66 -2.12 7.36 -10.46
C LYS A 66 -0.90 6.73 -11.15
N ASP A 67 0.30 6.94 -10.61
CA ASP A 67 1.53 6.29 -11.09
C ASP A 67 1.67 4.89 -10.48
N MET A 68 1.05 3.90 -11.13
CA MET A 68 0.97 2.53 -10.63
C MET A 68 2.35 1.85 -10.58
N LEU A 69 3.28 2.23 -11.48
CA LEU A 69 4.62 1.65 -11.52
C LEU A 69 5.42 2.06 -10.29
N SER A 70 5.54 3.38 -10.06
CA SER A 70 6.23 3.92 -8.89
C SER A 70 5.57 3.47 -7.57
N LEU A 71 4.23 3.39 -7.54
CA LEU A 71 3.47 2.89 -6.40
C LEU A 71 3.90 1.47 -6.02
N SER A 72 3.94 0.54 -6.99
CA SER A 72 4.35 -0.84 -6.75
C SER A 72 5.80 -0.92 -6.25
N GLU A 73 6.72 -0.16 -6.86
CA GLU A 73 8.12 -0.13 -6.45
C GLU A 73 8.31 0.40 -5.01
N HIS A 74 7.63 1.49 -4.67
CA HIS A 74 7.73 2.07 -3.33
C HIS A 74 7.09 1.19 -2.26
N VAL A 75 5.99 0.52 -2.57
CA VAL A 75 5.33 -0.45 -1.67
C VAL A 75 6.22 -1.67 -1.46
N ASP A 76 6.80 -2.24 -2.52
CA ASP A 76 7.75 -3.35 -2.42
C ASP A 76 8.97 -3.00 -1.57
N ARG A 77 9.50 -1.78 -1.75
CA ARG A 77 10.60 -1.26 -0.94
C ARG A 77 10.22 -1.14 0.53
N LEU A 78 9.00 -0.70 0.84
CA LEU A 78 8.48 -0.60 2.21
C LEU A 78 8.40 -2.00 2.86
N PHE A 79 7.86 -3.00 2.16
CA PHE A 79 7.83 -4.38 2.64
C PHE A 79 9.21 -4.96 2.85
N HIS A 80 10.13 -4.74 1.91
CA HIS A 80 11.52 -5.19 2.01
C HIS A 80 12.21 -4.60 3.25
N ASN A 81 12.02 -3.30 3.49
CA ASN A 81 12.59 -2.61 4.64
C ASN A 81 12.14 -3.24 5.95
N TYR A 82 10.83 -3.51 6.11
CA TYR A 82 10.32 -4.13 7.34
C TYR A 82 10.73 -5.59 7.50
N ARG A 83 10.89 -6.34 6.40
CA ARG A 83 11.41 -7.71 6.47
C ARG A 83 12.85 -7.79 6.93
N GLN A 84 13.69 -6.86 6.52
CA GLN A 84 15.09 -6.84 6.91
C GLN A 84 15.32 -6.29 8.31
N ASN A 85 14.42 -5.44 8.80
CA ASN A 85 14.55 -4.79 10.09
C ASN A 85 13.51 -5.31 11.08
N VAL A 86 13.77 -6.47 11.67
CA VAL A 86 12.89 -7.12 12.67
C VAL A 86 12.81 -6.38 14.02
N GLY A 87 13.43 -5.22 14.14
CA GLY A 87 13.38 -4.38 15.34
C GLY A 87 12.07 -3.61 15.55
N PHE A 88 11.20 -3.53 14.54
CA PHE A 88 9.90 -2.89 14.65
C PHE A 88 8.88 -3.80 15.34
N SER A 89 8.00 -3.23 16.17
CA SER A 89 6.89 -4.01 16.72
C SER A 89 5.85 -4.32 15.63
N GLN A 90 5.24 -5.51 15.69
CA GLN A 90 4.13 -5.88 14.78
C GLN A 90 3.02 -4.82 14.74
N ILE A 91 2.72 -4.21 15.90
CA ILE A 91 1.68 -3.19 16.02
C ILE A 91 2.04 -1.97 15.18
N TYR A 92 3.29 -1.53 15.23
CA TYR A 92 3.76 -0.40 14.43
C TYR A 92 3.66 -0.69 12.93
N VAL A 93 4.13 -1.86 12.49
CA VAL A 93 4.05 -2.27 11.08
C VAL A 93 2.60 -2.32 10.61
N LYS A 94 1.71 -2.93 11.39
CA LYS A 94 0.27 -2.97 11.10
C LYS A 94 -0.35 -1.57 11.04
N PHE A 95 0.06 -0.66 11.91
CA PHE A 95 -0.37 0.74 11.88
C PHE A 95 0.04 1.43 10.59
N VAL A 96 1.28 1.27 10.15
CA VAL A 96 1.76 1.87 8.89
C VAL A 96 0.97 1.34 7.69
N PHE A 97 0.80 0.02 7.58
CA PHE A 97 0.04 -0.56 6.48
C PHE A 97 -1.47 -0.28 6.54
N SER A 98 -2.05 -0.12 7.73
CA SER A 98 -3.43 0.35 7.84
C SER A 98 -3.61 1.78 7.35
N SER A 99 -2.62 2.65 7.59
CA SER A 99 -2.61 4.01 7.07
C SER A 99 -2.48 4.04 5.54
N LEU A 100 -1.66 3.15 4.99
CA LEU A 100 -1.54 2.97 3.54
C LEU A 100 -2.84 2.42 2.93
N LEU A 101 -3.44 1.42 3.56
CA LEU A 101 -4.72 0.85 3.11
C LEU A 101 -5.81 1.94 3.04
N LYS A 102 -5.87 2.83 4.03
CA LYS A 102 -6.80 3.96 4.00
C LYS A 102 -6.58 4.86 2.79
N VAL A 103 -5.34 5.22 2.48
CA VAL A 103 -5.00 6.06 1.31
C VAL A 103 -5.44 5.39 -0.01
N LEU A 104 -5.24 4.08 -0.15
CA LEU A 104 -5.70 3.32 -1.31
C LEU A 104 -7.23 3.32 -1.42
N TYR A 105 -7.94 3.11 -0.30
CA TYR A 105 -9.40 3.11 -0.27
C TYR A 105 -10.00 4.46 -0.67
N GLU A 106 -9.41 5.57 -0.20
CA GLU A 106 -9.85 6.93 -0.56
C GLU A 106 -9.67 7.21 -2.06
N ALA A 107 -8.75 6.52 -2.73
CA ALA A 107 -8.48 6.67 -4.16
C ALA A 107 -9.30 5.75 -5.07
N ILE A 108 -9.91 4.68 -4.53
CA ILE A 108 -10.71 3.71 -5.30
C ILE A 108 -12.18 4.14 -5.29
N PRO A 109 -12.78 4.46 -6.46
CA PRO A 109 -14.19 4.83 -6.54
C PRO A 109 -15.12 3.72 -6.03
N GLY A 110 -16.19 4.10 -5.36
CA GLY A 110 -17.22 3.15 -4.90
C GLY A 110 -16.88 2.37 -3.63
N LYS A 111 -15.67 2.50 -3.10
CA LYS A 111 -15.31 1.98 -1.77
C LYS A 111 -15.89 2.86 -0.68
N ASN A 112 -16.23 2.28 0.46
CA ASN A 112 -16.83 2.96 1.59
C ASN A 112 -16.12 2.63 2.91
N ASP A 113 -16.39 3.43 3.95
CA ASP A 113 -15.76 3.27 5.26
C ASP A 113 -16.05 1.92 5.93
N ARG A 114 -17.18 1.30 5.61
CA ARG A 114 -17.52 -0.01 6.16
C ARG A 114 -16.61 -1.09 5.62
N ASP A 115 -16.39 -1.11 4.31
CA ASP A 115 -15.50 -2.07 3.67
C ASP A 115 -14.05 -1.87 4.15
N LEU A 116 -13.63 -0.60 4.34
CA LEU A 116 -12.32 -0.27 4.91
C LEU A 116 -12.17 -0.84 6.33
N ASN A 117 -13.17 -0.66 7.18
CA ASN A 117 -13.14 -1.17 8.55
C ASN A 117 -13.04 -2.70 8.59
N GLU A 118 -13.80 -3.40 7.72
CA GLU A 118 -13.74 -4.86 7.61
C GLU A 118 -12.33 -5.33 7.17
N GLU A 119 -11.72 -4.70 6.17
CA GLU A 119 -10.35 -5.04 5.75
C GLU A 119 -9.30 -4.64 6.79
N MET A 120 -9.45 -3.54 7.50
CA MET A 120 -8.59 -3.19 8.64
C MET A 120 -8.65 -4.23 9.75
N GLU A 121 -9.83 -4.73 10.11
CA GLU A 121 -9.94 -5.82 11.08
C GLU A 121 -9.19 -7.08 10.63
N VAL A 122 -9.30 -7.44 9.35
CA VAL A 122 -8.54 -8.55 8.78
C VAL A 122 -7.05 -8.30 8.90
N LEU A 123 -6.57 -7.11 8.50
CA LEU A 123 -5.16 -6.72 8.58
C LEU A 123 -4.62 -6.82 10.02
N TYR A 124 -5.37 -6.34 11.02
CA TYR A 124 -4.92 -6.42 12.42
C TYR A 124 -4.90 -7.84 12.97
N ARG A 125 -5.70 -8.76 12.41
CA ARG A 125 -5.73 -10.19 12.81
C ARG A 125 -4.68 -11.02 12.09
N THR A 126 -4.02 -10.53 11.05
CA THR A 126 -3.03 -11.30 10.31
C THR A 126 -1.88 -11.78 11.20
N ALA A 127 -1.36 -12.97 10.92
CA ALA A 127 -0.29 -13.58 11.69
C ALA A 127 1.11 -13.26 11.13
N ASP A 128 1.19 -12.86 9.87
CA ASP A 128 2.44 -12.57 9.17
C ASP A 128 2.33 -11.38 8.20
N ILE A 129 3.47 -10.85 7.83
CA ILE A 129 3.59 -9.69 6.95
C ILE A 129 3.19 -10.00 5.49
N ASP A 130 3.26 -11.25 5.06
CA ASP A 130 2.88 -11.65 3.70
C ASP A 130 1.35 -11.63 3.51
N GLU A 131 0.60 -11.89 4.58
CA GLU A 131 -0.86 -11.69 4.53
C GLU A 131 -1.21 -10.22 4.37
N ILE A 132 -0.50 -9.31 5.06
CA ILE A 132 -0.66 -7.87 4.89
C ILE A 132 -0.33 -7.47 3.45
N ARG A 133 0.77 -8.02 2.89
CA ARG A 133 1.16 -7.77 1.50
C ARG A 133 0.05 -8.11 0.52
N ARG A 134 -0.58 -9.27 0.66
CA ARG A 134 -1.70 -9.69 -0.21
C ARG A 134 -2.88 -8.71 -0.14
N ILE A 135 -3.20 -8.19 1.05
CA ILE A 135 -4.26 -7.19 1.23
C ILE A 135 -3.93 -5.90 0.46
N ILE A 136 -2.70 -5.40 0.62
CA ILE A 136 -2.26 -4.18 -0.05
C ILE A 136 -2.20 -4.37 -1.58
N GLU A 137 -1.58 -5.44 -2.07
CA GLU A 137 -1.48 -5.76 -3.50
C GLU A 137 -2.85 -5.88 -4.16
N LYS A 138 -3.81 -6.53 -3.50
CA LYS A 138 -5.21 -6.62 -3.96
C LYS A 138 -5.82 -5.23 -4.18
N ASN A 139 -5.61 -4.30 -3.25
CA ASN A 139 -6.16 -2.94 -3.36
C ASN A 139 -5.42 -2.10 -4.41
N ILE A 140 -4.12 -2.30 -4.60
CA ILE A 140 -3.37 -1.69 -5.71
C ILE A 140 -3.92 -2.18 -7.06
N GLN A 141 -4.16 -3.48 -7.22
CA GLN A 141 -4.75 -4.04 -8.44
C GLN A 141 -6.15 -3.47 -8.74
N LEU A 142 -6.98 -3.29 -7.71
CA LEU A 142 -8.30 -2.65 -7.88
C LEU A 142 -8.15 -1.20 -8.36
N LEU A 143 -7.24 -0.44 -7.77
CA LEU A 143 -6.95 0.94 -8.18
C LEU A 143 -6.44 1.00 -9.62
N GLU A 144 -5.57 0.07 -10.02
CA GLU A 144 -5.06 -0.04 -11.39
C GLU A 144 -6.18 -0.33 -12.40
N GLN A 145 -7.08 -1.27 -12.09
CA GLN A 145 -8.23 -1.60 -12.95
C GLN A 145 -9.14 -0.38 -13.16
N GLU A 146 -9.43 0.36 -12.10
CA GLU A 146 -10.23 1.59 -12.19
C GLU A 146 -9.51 2.66 -13.04
N THR A 147 -8.20 2.82 -12.86
CA THR A 147 -7.41 3.77 -13.63
C THR A 147 -7.38 3.43 -15.13
N GLN A 148 -7.29 2.14 -15.48
CA GLN A 148 -7.35 1.67 -16.86
C GLN A 148 -8.73 1.89 -17.48
N THR A 149 -9.79 1.68 -16.71
CA THR A 149 -11.17 1.90 -17.16
C THR A 149 -11.43 3.38 -17.41
N ASP A 150 -10.98 4.27 -16.52
CA ASP A 150 -11.05 5.72 -16.70
C ASP A 150 -10.28 6.18 -17.95
N SER A 151 -9.04 5.70 -18.10
CA SER A 151 -8.19 6.05 -19.25
C SER A 151 -8.80 5.55 -20.58
N GLY A 152 -9.41 4.38 -20.58
CA GLY A 152 -10.10 3.84 -21.76
C GLY A 152 -11.33 4.65 -22.14
N ASN A 153 -12.09 5.15 -21.20
CA ASN A 153 -13.25 6.02 -21.43
C ASN A 153 -12.80 7.38 -21.98
N ILE A 154 -11.83 8.03 -21.33
CA ILE A 154 -11.29 9.33 -21.78
C ILE A 154 -10.73 9.22 -23.21
N HIS A 155 -9.97 8.16 -23.51
CA HIS A 155 -9.42 7.96 -24.84
C HIS A 155 -10.53 7.82 -25.89
N ARG A 156 -11.60 7.10 -25.61
CA ARG A 156 -12.75 6.94 -26.51
C ARG A 156 -13.49 8.27 -26.72
N GLU A 157 -13.67 9.05 -25.67
CA GLU A 157 -14.31 10.36 -25.73
C GLU A 157 -13.48 11.36 -26.56
N VAL A 158 -12.17 11.40 -26.34
CA VAL A 158 -11.24 12.22 -27.14
C VAL A 158 -11.25 11.80 -28.61
N GLU A 159 -11.24 10.52 -28.93
CA GLU A 159 -11.31 10.04 -30.30
C GLU A 159 -12.67 10.37 -30.97
N GLU A 160 -13.77 10.34 -30.22
CA GLU A 160 -15.08 10.76 -30.72
C GLU A 160 -15.11 12.26 -31.02
N VAL A 161 -14.55 13.10 -30.14
CA VAL A 161 -14.40 14.55 -30.36
C VAL A 161 -13.54 14.83 -31.59
N LYS A 162 -12.38 14.20 -31.73
CA LYS A 162 -11.51 14.33 -32.91
C LYS A 162 -12.22 13.95 -34.19
N ARG A 163 -12.93 12.82 -34.18
CA ARG A 163 -13.71 12.35 -35.33
C ARG A 163 -14.78 13.36 -35.74
N TYR A 164 -15.50 13.92 -34.75
CA TYR A 164 -16.52 14.93 -35.01
C TYR A 164 -15.93 16.19 -35.62
N ILE A 165 -14.86 16.73 -35.07
CA ILE A 165 -14.15 17.90 -35.61
C ILE A 165 -13.72 17.66 -37.05
N ASN A 166 -13.13 16.50 -37.35
CA ASN A 166 -12.65 16.14 -38.67
C ASN A 166 -13.78 16.01 -39.71
N THR A 167 -14.98 15.63 -39.29
CA THR A 167 -16.15 15.50 -40.20
C THR A 167 -16.94 16.79 -40.38
N HIS A 168 -16.83 17.75 -39.42
CA HIS A 168 -17.61 18.99 -39.41
C HIS A 168 -16.73 20.24 -39.35
N TYR A 169 -15.46 20.17 -39.79
CA TYR A 169 -14.50 21.27 -39.72
C TYR A 169 -14.94 22.56 -40.47
N GLY A 170 -15.96 22.49 -41.34
CA GLY A 170 -16.55 23.61 -42.05
C GLY A 170 -17.74 24.28 -41.33
N GLU A 171 -18.12 23.79 -40.19
CA GLU A 171 -19.25 24.29 -39.36
C GLU A 171 -18.73 25.04 -38.14
N GLU A 172 -19.59 25.87 -37.55
CA GLU A 172 -19.26 26.49 -36.22
C GLU A 172 -19.30 25.42 -35.15
N ILE A 173 -18.13 25.05 -34.62
CA ILE A 173 -17.98 24.07 -33.52
C ILE A 173 -17.63 24.83 -32.26
N SER A 174 -18.44 24.67 -31.22
CA SER A 174 -18.14 25.19 -29.86
C SER A 174 -17.71 24.09 -28.92
N ILE A 175 -16.97 24.46 -27.88
CA ILE A 175 -16.52 23.50 -26.86
C ILE A 175 -17.72 22.94 -26.06
N GLU A 176 -18.77 23.72 -25.89
CA GLU A 176 -20.01 23.32 -25.22
C GLU A 176 -20.70 22.20 -26.01
N MET A 177 -20.79 22.34 -27.33
CA MET A 177 -21.38 21.34 -28.22
C MET A 177 -20.56 20.03 -28.21
N LEU A 178 -19.24 20.12 -28.20
CA LEU A 178 -18.37 18.95 -28.11
C LEU A 178 -18.50 18.23 -26.75
N ALA A 179 -18.55 19.02 -25.67
CA ALA A 179 -18.68 18.50 -24.31
C ALA A 179 -20.04 17.78 -24.09
N GLU A 180 -21.13 18.38 -24.59
CA GLU A 180 -22.47 17.75 -24.54
C GLU A 180 -22.50 16.41 -25.27
N ARG A 181 -21.80 16.32 -26.43
CA ARG A 181 -21.77 15.10 -27.23
C ARG A 181 -21.10 13.92 -26.53
N VAL A 182 -20.08 14.19 -25.73
CA VAL A 182 -19.32 13.16 -24.98
C VAL A 182 -19.71 13.14 -23.50
N PHE A 183 -20.79 13.83 -23.12
CA PHE A 183 -21.31 13.89 -21.75
C PHE A 183 -20.29 14.39 -20.72
N LEU A 184 -19.40 15.29 -21.12
CA LEU A 184 -18.39 15.90 -20.26
C LEU A 184 -18.72 17.36 -19.95
N ALA A 185 -18.13 17.90 -18.87
CA ALA A 185 -18.17 19.32 -18.60
C ALA A 185 -17.24 20.08 -19.58
N PRO A 186 -17.63 21.24 -20.13
CA PRO A 186 -16.80 22.01 -21.07
C PRO A 186 -15.43 22.36 -20.49
N SER A 187 -15.36 22.70 -19.19
CA SER A 187 -14.12 22.98 -18.48
C SER A 187 -13.18 21.77 -18.41
N TYR A 188 -13.73 20.57 -18.31
CA TYR A 188 -12.96 19.33 -18.29
C TYR A 188 -12.44 19.00 -19.69
N LEU A 189 -13.30 19.07 -20.70
CA LEU A 189 -12.91 18.85 -22.11
C LEU A 189 -11.80 19.80 -22.58
N SER A 190 -11.76 21.02 -22.06
CA SER A 190 -10.73 22.00 -22.42
C SER A 190 -9.36 21.72 -21.78
N THR A 191 -9.30 20.79 -20.83
CA THR A 191 -8.08 20.47 -20.06
C THR A 191 -7.43 19.17 -20.54
N ILE A 192 -8.18 18.31 -21.23
CA ILE A 192 -7.73 17.06 -21.84
C ILE A 192 -7.12 17.36 -23.22
#